data_3570343d8c232f666d1ea69c1624b1e1
#
_entry.id   3570343d8c232f666d1ea69c1624b1e1
#
_cell.length_a   1.000
_cell.length_b   1.000
_cell.length_c   1.000
_cell.angle_alpha   90.00
_cell.angle_beta   90.00
_cell.angle_gamma   90.00
#
_symmetry.space_group_name_H-M   'P 1'
#
loop_
_entity.id
_entity.type
_entity.pdbx_description
1 polymer ?
#
loop_
_entity_poly.entity_id
_entity_poly.type
_entity_poly.pdbx_seq_one_letter_code
_entity_poly.pdbx_strand_id
1 'polypeptide(L)'
;MHPTRLTRSLHLGVALAACASLNAQATESGVDNIGPGTDGFYVLPLSPDQLPEHMFAFNLYYNHYQARKLDISSFGGKVQEVRITSDAIIPRLDYLSPLRVLGGRLGGYVAQPYLRQQVSLYGQSDRRESMGDTTFAPIILWDMGPDLTLGAALEVTLPTGQYDADRLANTSNNFTTYKPLFSMTWLPSERTELSFKSTYSFNQENHATDYRSGQILHFDYSASYRLTDDLSLGLNGYYLKQTTDDKQNGKTVTFMGEDVSDGVRGQVFAIGPALHLRFLKYASAEIRWAKEFDVENRPEGDMLWAKLTIPFAL
;
A
#
# COMPACT_ATOMS: atom_id res chain seq x y z
N MET A 1 46.83 -25.40 -1.83
CA MET A 1 46.60 -24.01 -1.43
C MET A 1 45.13 -23.74 -1.62
N HIS A 2 44.37 -23.57 -0.52
CA HIS A 2 42.92 -23.42 -0.57
C HIS A 2 42.51 -21.92 -0.66
N PRO A 3 41.74 -21.49 -1.67
CA PRO A 3 41.27 -20.12 -1.79
C PRO A 3 39.86 -19.89 -1.16
N THR A 4 39.54 -20.57 -0.06
CA THR A 4 38.16 -20.61 0.46
C THR A 4 37.92 -19.75 1.70
N ARG A 5 38.89 -19.04 2.22
CA ARG A 5 38.72 -18.17 3.41
C ARG A 5 38.49 -16.69 3.09
N LEU A 6 39.00 -16.17 1.98
CA LEU A 6 38.83 -14.76 1.63
C LEU A 6 37.41 -14.42 1.08
N THR A 7 36.85 -15.35 0.30
CA THR A 7 35.49 -15.13 -0.26
C THR A 7 34.40 -15.17 0.82
N ARG A 8 34.54 -16.02 1.86
CA ARG A 8 33.58 -16.04 2.98
C ARG A 8 33.62 -14.77 3.86
N SER A 9 34.79 -14.17 4.04
CA SER A 9 34.95 -12.94 4.81
C SER A 9 34.41 -11.71 4.06
N LEU A 10 34.47 -11.70 2.72
CA LEU A 10 33.89 -10.63 1.92
C LEU A 10 32.35 -10.66 1.96
N HIS A 11 31.76 -11.85 1.85
CA HIS A 11 30.29 -12.02 1.95
C HIS A 11 29.76 -11.72 3.35
N LEU A 12 30.52 -12.01 4.40
CA LEU A 12 30.14 -11.66 5.77
C LEU A 12 30.28 -10.15 6.03
N GLY A 13 31.29 -9.49 5.45
CA GLY A 13 31.47 -8.05 5.51
C GLY A 13 30.38 -7.27 4.77
N VAL A 14 29.97 -7.75 3.61
CA VAL A 14 28.86 -7.20 2.82
C VAL A 14 27.52 -7.44 3.55
N ALA A 15 27.34 -8.61 4.19
CA ALA A 15 26.15 -8.91 4.99
C ALA A 15 26.06 -8.04 6.25
N LEU A 16 27.19 -7.78 6.95
CA LEU A 16 27.24 -6.89 8.12
C LEU A 16 27.08 -5.40 7.74
N ALA A 17 27.61 -4.97 6.59
CA ALA A 17 27.38 -3.63 6.07
C ALA A 17 25.92 -3.46 5.59
N ALA A 18 25.32 -4.50 4.99
CA ALA A 18 23.90 -4.54 4.67
C ALA A 18 23.01 -4.50 5.93
N CYS A 19 23.45 -5.10 7.05
CA CYS A 19 22.73 -5.00 8.33
C CYS A 19 22.84 -3.61 8.97
N ALA A 20 23.96 -2.90 8.80
CA ALA A 20 24.11 -1.51 9.23
C ALA A 20 23.40 -0.53 8.26
N SER A 21 23.08 -0.95 7.04
CA SER A 21 22.36 -0.22 6.00
C SER A 21 20.96 -0.77 5.72
N LEU A 22 20.33 -1.49 6.67
CA LEU A 22 18.92 -1.89 6.59
C LEU A 22 17.97 -0.69 6.44
N ASN A 23 18.48 0.52 6.59
CA ASN A 23 17.83 1.77 6.21
C ASN A 23 17.84 2.04 4.69
N ALA A 24 18.48 1.20 3.87
CA ALA A 24 18.60 1.38 2.42
C ALA A 24 17.59 0.50 1.64
N GLN A 25 16.38 0.35 2.14
CA GLN A 25 15.26 -0.16 1.36
C GLN A 25 14.53 1.02 0.73
N ALA A 26 13.80 0.78 -0.35
CA ALA A 26 13.04 1.80 -1.09
C ALA A 26 12.03 2.60 -0.25
N THR A 27 11.89 2.25 0.99
CA THR A 27 11.28 3.02 2.09
C THR A 27 11.98 2.58 3.36
N GLU A 28 12.15 3.47 4.31
CA GLU A 28 12.69 3.12 5.62
C GLU A 28 11.89 1.93 6.19
N SER A 29 12.57 0.85 6.55
CA SER A 29 11.97 -0.41 7.05
C SER A 29 11.21 -1.26 6.01
N GLY A 30 11.20 -0.91 4.71
CA GLY A 30 10.49 -1.68 3.67
C GLY A 30 8.97 -1.66 3.78
N VAL A 31 8.42 -0.82 4.66
CA VAL A 31 6.99 -0.59 4.85
C VAL A 31 6.66 0.82 4.35
N ASP A 32 5.66 0.94 3.52
CA ASP A 32 5.16 2.23 3.06
C ASP A 32 3.74 2.52 3.56
N ASN A 33 3.39 3.81 3.62
CA ASN A 33 2.05 4.26 4.00
C ASN A 33 1.03 4.15 2.84
N ILE A 34 1.33 3.39 1.80
CA ILE A 34 0.52 3.34 0.58
C ILE A 34 -0.59 2.31 0.71
N GLY A 35 -0.31 1.14 1.33
CA GLY A 35 -1.21 0.01 1.38
C GLY A 35 -1.57 -0.52 -0.01
N PRO A 36 -0.60 -1.01 -0.81
CA PRO A 36 -0.85 -1.47 -2.16
C PRO A 36 -1.93 -2.55 -2.21
N GLY A 37 -2.78 -2.51 -3.23
CA GLY A 37 -3.88 -3.45 -3.39
C GLY A 37 -5.06 -3.24 -2.42
N THR A 38 -5.08 -2.17 -1.63
CA THR A 38 -6.19 -1.88 -0.70
C THR A 38 -7.52 -1.72 -1.42
N ASP A 39 -7.50 -1.07 -2.57
CA ASP A 39 -8.70 -0.81 -3.35
C ASP A 39 -8.85 -1.80 -4.52
N GLY A 40 -10.06 -2.30 -4.70
CA GLY A 40 -10.42 -3.30 -5.70
C GLY A 40 -11.69 -2.90 -6.44
N PHE A 41 -12.66 -3.79 -6.48
CA PHE A 41 -13.90 -3.56 -7.21
C PHE A 41 -14.71 -2.42 -6.58
N TYR A 42 -15.36 -1.65 -7.45
CA TYR A 42 -16.21 -0.53 -7.03
C TYR A 42 -15.51 0.37 -6.02
N VAL A 43 -14.30 0.83 -6.37
CA VAL A 43 -13.49 1.71 -5.52
C VAL A 43 -14.26 2.98 -5.13
N LEU A 44 -15.18 3.44 -5.99
CA LEU A 44 -16.15 4.48 -5.73
C LEU A 44 -17.58 3.95 -5.90
N PRO A 45 -18.56 4.46 -5.13
CA PRO A 45 -19.95 4.16 -5.37
C PRO A 45 -20.40 4.75 -6.73
N LEU A 46 -21.24 4.02 -7.43
CA LEU A 46 -21.87 4.53 -8.65
C LEU A 46 -22.98 5.54 -8.31
N SER A 47 -23.20 6.48 -9.22
CA SER A 47 -24.25 7.48 -9.13
C SER A 47 -24.28 8.15 -7.75
N PRO A 48 -23.19 8.75 -7.27
CA PRO A 48 -23.14 9.33 -5.92
C PRO A 48 -24.21 10.39 -5.69
N ASP A 49 -24.71 11.04 -6.73
CA ASP A 49 -25.77 12.04 -6.65
C ASP A 49 -27.15 11.45 -6.33
N GLN A 50 -27.34 10.16 -6.57
CA GLN A 50 -28.58 9.42 -6.26
C GLN A 50 -28.57 8.76 -4.88
N LEU A 51 -27.42 8.78 -4.20
CA LEU A 51 -27.31 8.25 -2.83
C LEU A 51 -27.98 9.22 -1.83
N PRO A 52 -28.41 8.74 -0.65
CA PRO A 52 -28.91 9.57 0.44
C PRO A 52 -28.02 10.79 0.71
N GLU A 53 -28.60 11.88 1.21
CA GLU A 53 -27.86 13.11 1.52
C GLU A 53 -26.72 12.86 2.49
N HIS A 54 -27.00 12.08 3.54
CA HIS A 54 -26.01 11.66 4.53
C HIS A 54 -25.80 10.14 4.40
N MET A 55 -24.78 9.77 3.63
CA MET A 55 -24.45 8.36 3.41
C MET A 55 -23.17 8.00 4.13
N PHE A 56 -23.21 6.92 4.87
CA PHE A 56 -22.05 6.32 5.52
C PHE A 56 -21.75 4.94 4.92
N ALA A 57 -20.47 4.52 5.00
CA ALA A 57 -20.09 3.16 4.76
C ALA A 57 -19.06 2.73 5.81
N PHE A 58 -19.33 1.63 6.48
CA PHE A 58 -18.34 0.94 7.29
C PHE A 58 -17.65 -0.11 6.44
N ASN A 59 -16.32 0.00 6.32
CA ASN A 59 -15.48 -0.98 5.66
C ASN A 59 -14.57 -1.64 6.69
N LEU A 60 -14.50 -2.95 6.65
CA LEU A 60 -13.54 -3.73 7.40
C LEU A 60 -12.64 -4.47 6.43
N TYR A 61 -11.35 -4.15 6.47
CA TYR A 61 -10.34 -4.82 5.66
C TYR A 61 -9.53 -5.80 6.51
N TYR A 62 -9.19 -6.92 5.92
CA TYR A 62 -8.12 -7.79 6.37
C TYR A 62 -7.08 -7.87 5.25
N ASN A 63 -5.82 -7.73 5.63
CA ASN A 63 -4.67 -7.94 4.75
C ASN A 63 -3.76 -9.00 5.33
N HIS A 64 -3.25 -9.86 4.48
CA HIS A 64 -2.12 -10.74 4.75
C HIS A 64 -1.09 -10.59 3.65
N TYR A 65 0.12 -10.19 4.02
CA TYR A 65 1.28 -10.12 3.13
C TYR A 65 2.36 -11.08 3.59
N GLN A 66 2.96 -11.81 2.66
CA GLN A 66 4.10 -12.68 2.92
C GLN A 66 5.14 -12.53 1.83
N ALA A 67 6.39 -12.21 2.20
CA ALA A 67 7.56 -12.22 1.32
C ALA A 67 8.65 -13.13 1.86
N ARG A 68 9.37 -13.76 0.94
CA ARG A 68 10.50 -14.67 1.23
C ARG A 68 11.75 -14.30 0.47
N LYS A 69 11.70 -13.25 -0.31
CA LYS A 69 12.81 -12.67 -1.06
C LYS A 69 12.83 -11.17 -0.82
N LEU A 70 14.00 -10.59 -0.79
CA LEU A 70 14.23 -9.17 -0.78
C LEU A 70 15.13 -8.84 -1.97
N ASP A 71 14.60 -8.08 -2.90
CA ASP A 71 15.38 -7.53 -3.98
C ASP A 71 16.22 -6.37 -3.46
N ILE A 72 17.51 -6.40 -3.74
CA ILE A 72 18.49 -5.37 -3.43
C ILE A 72 19.32 -5.09 -4.70
N SER A 73 18.64 -4.94 -5.83
CA SER A 73 19.27 -4.80 -7.15
C SER A 73 20.23 -3.63 -7.22
N SER A 74 19.94 -2.51 -6.55
CA SER A 74 20.87 -1.38 -6.44
C SER A 74 22.19 -1.73 -5.75
N PHE A 75 22.23 -2.83 -4.98
CA PHE A 75 23.42 -3.37 -4.32
C PHE A 75 23.91 -4.67 -4.97
N GLY A 76 23.39 -5.02 -6.15
CA GLY A 76 23.87 -6.12 -6.99
C GLY A 76 23.29 -7.48 -6.68
N GLY A 77 22.09 -7.61 -6.07
CA GLY A 77 21.56 -8.94 -5.82
C GLY A 77 20.17 -9.08 -5.23
N LYS A 78 19.90 -10.29 -4.76
CA LYS A 78 18.68 -10.68 -4.03
C LYS A 78 19.05 -11.41 -2.75
N VAL A 79 18.40 -11.07 -1.65
CA VAL A 79 18.51 -11.79 -0.38
C VAL A 79 17.42 -12.85 -0.31
N GLN A 80 17.82 -14.11 -0.09
CA GLN A 80 16.90 -15.25 0.01
C GLN A 80 16.58 -15.63 1.46
N GLU A 81 17.42 -15.21 2.42
CA GLU A 81 17.25 -15.52 3.85
C GLU A 81 16.44 -14.41 4.55
N VAL A 82 15.33 -14.04 3.94
CA VAL A 82 14.37 -13.07 4.51
C VAL A 82 13.00 -13.72 4.63
N ARG A 83 12.31 -13.40 5.69
CA ARG A 83 10.87 -13.67 5.83
C ARG A 83 10.21 -12.44 6.42
N ILE A 84 9.25 -11.91 5.69
CA ILE A 84 8.41 -10.80 6.14
C ILE A 84 6.97 -11.31 6.12
N THR A 85 6.26 -11.12 7.22
CA THR A 85 4.83 -11.39 7.31
C THR A 85 4.17 -10.18 7.94
N SER A 86 3.12 -9.68 7.32
CA SER A 86 2.29 -8.60 7.83
C SER A 86 0.83 -9.00 7.77
N ASP A 87 0.17 -8.96 8.91
CA ASP A 87 -1.29 -9.07 9.02
C ASP A 87 -1.85 -7.71 9.46
N ALA A 88 -2.93 -7.28 8.82
CA ALA A 88 -3.61 -6.05 9.18
C ALA A 88 -5.12 -6.25 9.27
N ILE A 89 -5.74 -5.65 10.28
CA ILE A 89 -7.18 -5.43 10.34
C ILE A 89 -7.39 -3.92 10.32
N ILE A 90 -8.19 -3.42 9.35
CA ILE A 90 -8.33 -1.98 9.13
C ILE A 90 -9.82 -1.62 9.09
N PRO A 91 -10.41 -1.20 10.21
CA PRO A 91 -11.69 -0.51 10.19
C PRO A 91 -11.54 0.85 9.51
N ARG A 92 -12.46 1.17 8.60
CA ARG A 92 -12.57 2.45 7.91
C ARG A 92 -14.03 2.90 7.91
N LEU A 93 -14.25 4.15 8.26
CA LEU A 93 -15.54 4.81 8.17
C LEU A 93 -15.49 5.87 7.06
N ASP A 94 -16.35 5.73 6.09
CA ASP A 94 -16.58 6.68 5.01
C ASP A 94 -17.85 7.46 5.26
N TYR A 95 -17.84 8.73 4.86
CA TYR A 95 -18.99 9.62 4.90
C TYR A 95 -19.09 10.41 3.60
N LEU A 96 -20.29 10.48 3.04
CA LEU A 96 -20.63 11.32 1.89
C LEU A 96 -21.70 12.32 2.31
N SER A 97 -21.38 13.61 2.21
CA SER A 97 -22.24 14.71 2.64
C SER A 97 -23.11 15.22 1.48
N PRO A 98 -24.17 16.01 1.76
CA PRO A 98 -24.91 16.72 0.72
C PRO A 98 -24.14 17.93 0.15
N LEU A 99 -23.03 18.34 0.79
CA LEU A 99 -22.26 19.50 0.34
C LEU A 99 -21.59 19.24 -1.00
N ARG A 100 -21.56 20.27 -1.85
CA ARG A 100 -20.90 20.20 -3.15
C ARG A 100 -19.72 21.16 -3.22
N VAL A 101 -18.62 20.65 -3.75
CA VAL A 101 -17.38 21.39 -4.00
C VAL A 101 -16.91 21.06 -5.41
N LEU A 102 -16.57 22.06 -6.21
CA LEU A 102 -16.16 21.90 -7.62
C LEU A 102 -17.11 21.03 -8.45
N GLY A 103 -18.42 21.13 -8.18
CA GLY A 103 -19.46 20.36 -8.88
C GLY A 103 -19.69 18.95 -8.39
N GLY A 104 -18.81 18.38 -7.57
CA GLY A 104 -18.94 17.04 -6.98
C GLY A 104 -19.43 17.08 -5.53
N ARG A 105 -19.88 15.93 -5.02
CA ARG A 105 -20.25 15.76 -3.60
C ARG A 105 -18.99 15.63 -2.74
N LEU A 106 -18.96 16.37 -1.64
CA LEU A 106 -17.89 16.31 -0.65
C LEU A 106 -18.14 15.14 0.32
N GLY A 107 -17.13 14.36 0.54
CA GLY A 107 -17.09 13.30 1.52
C GLY A 107 -15.73 13.20 2.20
N GLY A 108 -15.49 12.09 2.84
CA GLY A 108 -14.20 11.76 3.45
C GLY A 108 -14.22 10.42 4.14
N TYR A 109 -13.06 9.99 4.58
CA TYR A 109 -12.93 8.78 5.40
C TYR A 109 -11.84 8.90 6.45
N VAL A 110 -11.93 8.02 7.44
CA VAL A 110 -10.88 7.75 8.41
C VAL A 110 -10.67 6.24 8.51
N ALA A 111 -9.42 5.83 8.54
CA ALA A 111 -9.02 4.43 8.69
C ALA A 111 -7.95 4.30 9.78
N GLN A 112 -8.09 3.25 10.61
CA GLN A 112 -7.15 2.97 11.71
C GLN A 112 -6.71 1.51 11.64
N PRO A 113 -5.50 1.22 11.14
CA PRO A 113 -4.98 -0.14 11.11
C PRO A 113 -4.63 -0.67 12.51
N TYR A 114 -4.85 -1.95 12.72
CA TYR A 114 -4.16 -2.74 13.73
C TYR A 114 -3.28 -3.75 13.00
N LEU A 115 -1.97 -3.70 13.27
CA LEU A 115 -0.95 -4.41 12.52
C LEU A 115 -0.24 -5.44 13.39
N ARG A 116 0.07 -6.57 12.80
CA ARG A 116 1.00 -7.57 13.31
C ARG A 116 2.07 -7.78 12.28
N GLN A 117 3.28 -7.32 12.58
CA GLN A 117 4.42 -7.45 11.70
C GLN A 117 5.46 -8.40 12.27
N GLN A 118 6.01 -9.26 11.44
CA GLN A 118 7.14 -10.12 11.75
C GLN A 118 8.17 -10.03 10.63
N VAL A 119 9.40 -9.72 11.01
CA VAL A 119 10.54 -9.64 10.11
C VAL A 119 11.61 -10.59 10.60
N SER A 120 12.09 -11.46 9.72
CA SER A 120 13.25 -12.32 10.00
C SER A 120 14.27 -12.11 8.90
N LEU A 121 15.49 -11.78 9.25
CA LEU A 121 16.58 -11.46 8.35
C LEU A 121 17.90 -11.95 8.93
N TYR A 122 18.65 -12.76 8.17
CA TYR A 122 19.95 -13.32 8.58
C TYR A 122 19.95 -13.99 9.97
N GLY A 123 18.88 -14.72 10.30
CA GLY A 123 18.75 -15.42 11.58
C GLY A 123 18.28 -14.57 12.75
N GLN A 124 18.18 -13.26 12.59
CA GLN A 124 17.50 -12.38 13.54
C GLN A 124 16.01 -12.35 13.25
N SER A 125 15.18 -12.26 14.28
CA SER A 125 13.74 -12.16 14.12
C SER A 125 13.18 -11.15 15.12
N ASP A 126 12.29 -10.27 14.61
CA ASP A 126 11.55 -9.33 15.42
C ASP A 126 10.06 -9.39 15.07
N ARG A 127 9.21 -9.08 16.05
CA ARG A 127 7.76 -9.04 15.90
C ARG A 127 7.19 -7.88 16.70
N ARG A 128 6.31 -7.11 16.06
CA ARG A 128 5.53 -6.06 16.71
C ARG A 128 4.05 -6.22 16.37
N GLU A 129 3.21 -5.94 17.35
CA GLU A 129 1.75 -5.99 17.19
C GLU A 129 1.17 -4.78 17.94
N SER A 130 0.56 -3.86 17.21
CA SER A 130 -0.06 -2.64 17.78
C SER A 130 -0.89 -1.91 16.73
N MET A 131 -1.52 -0.81 17.15
CA MET A 131 -2.12 0.15 16.22
C MET A 131 -1.06 0.68 15.26
N GLY A 132 -1.44 0.86 14.00
CA GLY A 132 -0.64 1.48 12.96
C GLY A 132 -0.96 2.96 12.77
N ASP A 133 -0.49 3.51 11.67
CA ASP A 133 -0.66 4.93 11.35
C ASP A 133 -2.09 5.24 10.90
N THR A 134 -2.69 6.27 11.49
CA THR A 134 -4.05 6.71 11.15
C THR A 134 -4.06 7.43 9.81
N THR A 135 -5.00 7.08 8.96
CA THR A 135 -5.20 7.71 7.65
C THR A 135 -6.56 8.38 7.60
N PHE A 136 -6.61 9.58 7.05
CA PHE A 136 -7.86 10.27 6.73
C PHE A 136 -7.76 10.98 5.38
N ALA A 137 -8.92 11.18 4.73
CA ALA A 137 -8.97 11.85 3.44
C ALA A 137 -10.30 12.60 3.24
N PRO A 138 -10.31 13.91 3.02
CA PRO A 138 -11.40 14.56 2.31
C PRO A 138 -11.39 14.11 0.84
N ILE A 139 -12.58 13.82 0.30
CA ILE A 139 -12.79 13.35 -1.07
C ILE A 139 -13.92 14.12 -1.76
N ILE A 140 -13.77 14.38 -3.04
CA ILE A 140 -14.83 14.88 -3.90
C ILE A 140 -15.18 13.79 -4.89
N LEU A 141 -16.48 13.47 -5.00
CA LEU A 141 -17.01 12.49 -5.95
C LEU A 141 -17.84 13.22 -7.00
N TRP A 142 -17.52 12.98 -8.27
CA TRP A 142 -18.28 13.47 -9.43
C TRP A 142 -19.12 12.36 -10.03
N ASP A 143 -20.44 12.57 -10.07
CA ASP A 143 -21.36 11.73 -10.82
C ASP A 143 -21.26 12.10 -12.30
N MET A 144 -20.73 11.21 -13.12
CA MET A 144 -20.55 11.39 -14.56
C MET A 144 -21.63 10.63 -15.36
N GLY A 145 -22.69 10.18 -14.68
CA GLY A 145 -23.76 9.36 -15.21
C GLY A 145 -23.83 7.98 -14.55
N PRO A 146 -24.76 7.14 -14.98
CA PRO A 146 -25.03 5.87 -14.29
C PRO A 146 -23.85 4.88 -14.29
N ASP A 147 -22.95 5.03 -15.25
CA ASP A 147 -21.89 4.07 -15.50
C ASP A 147 -20.50 4.55 -15.10
N LEU A 148 -20.36 5.81 -14.66
CA LEU A 148 -19.05 6.38 -14.38
C LEU A 148 -19.09 7.30 -13.14
N THR A 149 -18.24 7.02 -12.18
CA THR A 149 -17.93 7.90 -11.05
C THR A 149 -16.44 8.20 -11.01
N LEU A 150 -16.11 9.48 -10.86
CA LEU A 150 -14.74 9.95 -10.65
C LEU A 150 -14.58 10.47 -9.22
N GLY A 151 -13.38 10.38 -8.67
CA GLY A 151 -13.07 10.90 -7.34
C GLY A 151 -11.68 11.50 -7.28
N ALA A 152 -11.53 12.55 -6.48
CA ALA A 152 -10.24 13.09 -6.10
C ALA A 152 -10.19 13.36 -4.60
N ALA A 153 -9.06 13.09 -3.97
CA ALA A 153 -8.85 13.25 -2.54
C ALA A 153 -7.43 13.73 -2.23
N LEU A 154 -7.27 14.24 -1.03
CA LEU A 154 -5.97 14.36 -0.37
C LEU A 154 -5.95 13.41 0.83
N GLU A 155 -5.31 12.27 0.68
CA GLU A 155 -5.12 11.33 1.78
C GLU A 155 -3.92 11.76 2.62
N VAL A 156 -4.08 11.77 3.95
CA VAL A 156 -3.03 12.10 4.90
C VAL A 156 -2.89 10.95 5.89
N THR A 157 -1.69 10.40 5.99
CA THR A 157 -1.35 9.37 6.99
C THR A 157 -0.47 10.00 8.05
N LEU A 158 -0.89 9.90 9.32
CA LEU A 158 -0.21 10.46 10.49
C LEU A 158 0.53 9.34 11.23
N PRO A 159 1.75 9.60 11.75
CA PRO A 159 2.56 8.63 12.47
C PRO A 159 2.03 8.39 13.90
N THR A 160 0.88 7.74 14.02
CA THR A 160 0.21 7.45 15.30
C THR A 160 0.48 6.04 15.82
N GLY A 161 1.13 5.19 15.03
CA GLY A 161 1.53 3.85 15.42
C GLY A 161 2.77 3.82 16.28
N GLN A 162 3.32 2.63 16.49
CA GLN A 162 4.53 2.46 17.29
C GLN A 162 5.76 2.35 16.40
N TYR A 163 6.77 3.14 16.71
CA TYR A 163 8.06 3.15 16.04
C TYR A 163 9.21 3.08 17.04
N ASP A 164 10.28 2.42 16.65
CA ASP A 164 11.53 2.33 17.37
C ASP A 164 12.64 2.04 16.33
N ALA A 165 13.61 2.94 16.23
CA ALA A 165 14.68 2.86 15.24
C ALA A 165 15.59 1.63 15.41
N ASP A 166 15.67 1.08 16.63
CA ASP A 166 16.50 -0.10 16.93
C ASP A 166 15.78 -1.44 16.63
N ARG A 167 14.55 -1.41 16.09
CA ARG A 167 13.75 -2.60 15.80
C ARG A 167 13.62 -2.87 14.29
N LEU A 168 13.59 -4.16 13.92
CA LEU A 168 13.31 -4.60 12.55
C LEU A 168 11.83 -4.51 12.19
N ALA A 169 10.93 -4.67 13.17
CA ALA A 169 9.50 -4.64 12.97
C ALA A 169 8.88 -3.39 13.62
N ASN A 170 8.25 -2.54 12.82
CA ASN A 170 7.53 -1.34 13.25
C ASN A 170 6.12 -1.32 12.68
N THR A 171 5.16 -0.74 13.40
CA THR A 171 3.78 -0.55 12.96
C THR A 171 3.48 0.88 12.55
N SER A 172 4.48 1.75 12.62
CA SER A 172 4.50 3.13 12.12
C SER A 172 5.74 3.36 11.27
N ASN A 173 5.63 4.28 10.32
CA ASN A 173 6.79 4.81 9.58
C ASN A 173 7.41 6.04 10.26
N ASN A 174 6.79 6.54 11.33
CA ASN A 174 7.25 7.68 12.11
C ASN A 174 7.39 9.00 11.34
N PHE A 175 6.66 9.13 10.22
CA PHE A 175 6.56 10.37 9.44
C PHE A 175 5.18 10.54 8.82
N THR A 176 4.78 11.78 8.57
CA THR A 176 3.54 12.09 7.87
C THR A 176 3.72 11.90 6.37
N THR A 177 2.71 11.29 5.72
CA THR A 177 2.64 11.17 4.26
C THR A 177 1.41 11.89 3.73
N TYR A 178 1.57 12.73 2.71
CA TYR A 178 0.50 13.37 1.96
C TYR A 178 0.37 12.69 0.61
N LYS A 179 -0.86 12.29 0.25
CA LYS A 179 -1.12 11.55 -0.99
C LYS A 179 -2.30 12.18 -1.76
N PRO A 180 -2.08 13.14 -2.66
CA PRO A 180 -3.08 13.42 -3.67
C PRO A 180 -3.47 12.13 -4.38
N LEU A 181 -4.78 11.97 -4.58
CA LEU A 181 -5.40 10.74 -5.03
C LEU A 181 -6.42 11.05 -6.13
N PHE A 182 -6.44 10.22 -7.16
CA PHE A 182 -7.49 10.14 -8.16
C PHE A 182 -8.04 8.73 -8.21
N SER A 183 -9.36 8.59 -8.35
CA SER A 183 -10.01 7.29 -8.46
C SER A 183 -11.18 7.32 -9.46
N MET A 184 -11.48 6.15 -10.00
CA MET A 184 -12.52 5.94 -11.00
C MET A 184 -13.18 4.57 -10.80
N THR A 185 -14.51 4.54 -10.90
CA THR A 185 -15.29 3.33 -11.12
C THR A 185 -16.07 3.50 -12.41
N TRP A 186 -15.90 2.58 -13.36
CA TRP A 186 -16.52 2.63 -14.66
C TRP A 186 -17.13 1.28 -15.04
N LEU A 187 -18.37 1.31 -15.55
CA LEU A 187 -19.09 0.18 -16.13
C LEU A 187 -19.17 0.33 -17.65
N PRO A 188 -18.19 -0.15 -18.43
CA PRO A 188 -18.26 -0.10 -19.88
C PRO A 188 -19.40 -0.97 -20.47
N SER A 189 -19.98 -1.84 -19.68
CA SER A 189 -21.18 -2.61 -19.98
C SER A 189 -21.92 -2.97 -18.69
N GLU A 190 -23.15 -3.45 -18.80
CA GLU A 190 -23.96 -3.92 -17.66
C GLU A 190 -23.26 -5.00 -16.81
N ARG A 191 -22.32 -5.74 -17.40
CA ARG A 191 -21.63 -6.87 -16.74
C ARG A 191 -20.17 -6.62 -16.45
N THR A 192 -19.57 -5.60 -17.02
CA THR A 192 -18.13 -5.32 -16.83
C THR A 192 -17.95 -4.12 -15.95
N GLU A 193 -17.07 -4.22 -14.97
CA GLU A 193 -16.67 -3.13 -14.09
C GLU A 193 -15.15 -2.98 -14.14
N LEU A 194 -14.70 -1.75 -14.23
CA LEU A 194 -13.30 -1.35 -14.15
C LEU A 194 -13.14 -0.33 -13.02
N SER A 195 -12.25 -0.59 -12.09
CA SER A 195 -11.87 0.36 -11.04
C SER A 195 -10.39 0.67 -11.08
N PHE A 196 -10.08 1.90 -10.76
CA PHE A 196 -8.73 2.43 -10.74
C PHE A 196 -8.59 3.46 -9.61
N LYS A 197 -7.47 3.40 -8.90
CA LYS A 197 -7.05 4.42 -7.95
C LYS A 197 -5.56 4.70 -8.16
N SER A 198 -5.19 5.97 -8.26
CA SER A 198 -3.81 6.41 -8.32
C SER A 198 -3.49 7.36 -7.17
N THR A 199 -2.31 7.21 -6.59
CA THR A 199 -1.78 8.11 -5.56
C THR A 199 -0.35 8.51 -5.90
N TYR A 200 0.05 9.71 -5.45
CA TYR A 200 1.43 10.14 -5.46
C TYR A 200 1.83 10.57 -4.06
N SER A 201 2.78 9.86 -3.45
CA SER A 201 3.13 10.06 -2.03
C SER A 201 4.25 11.07 -1.87
N PHE A 202 4.02 12.04 -0.99
CA PHE A 202 5.01 12.98 -0.48
C PHE A 202 5.29 12.64 0.97
N ASN A 203 6.46 12.07 1.23
CA ASN A 203 6.89 11.64 2.56
C ASN A 203 7.64 12.74 3.28
N GLN A 204 7.29 12.99 4.54
CA GLN A 204 8.10 13.80 5.43
C GLN A 204 9.31 13.02 5.93
N GLU A 205 10.21 13.70 6.59
CA GLU A 205 11.40 13.10 7.18
C GLU A 205 11.06 12.40 8.50
N ASN A 206 11.60 11.20 8.69
CA ASN A 206 11.64 10.54 9.98
C ASN A 206 12.80 11.16 10.80
N HIS A 207 12.46 12.02 11.74
CA HIS A 207 13.44 12.72 12.56
C HIS A 207 14.19 11.81 13.56
N ALA A 208 13.76 10.57 13.78
CA ALA A 208 14.49 9.62 14.61
C ALA A 208 15.74 9.07 13.93
N THR A 209 15.76 9.10 12.59
CA THR A 209 16.84 8.54 11.76
C THR A 209 17.39 9.54 10.75
N ASP A 210 16.81 10.76 10.69
CA ASP A 210 17.08 11.78 9.66
C ASP A 210 16.93 11.22 8.23
N TYR A 211 15.96 10.29 8.07
CA TYR A 211 15.70 9.60 6.81
C TYR A 211 14.41 10.11 6.16
N ARG A 212 14.46 10.35 4.87
CA ARG A 212 13.30 10.69 4.04
C ARG A 212 13.17 9.70 2.90
N SER A 213 12.13 8.90 2.93
CA SER A 213 11.73 8.02 1.82
C SER A 213 11.36 8.85 0.59
N GLY A 214 11.80 8.40 -0.58
CA GLY A 214 11.48 9.04 -1.85
C GLY A 214 9.99 9.09 -2.13
N GLN A 215 9.62 9.90 -3.11
CA GLN A 215 8.24 10.03 -3.57
C GLN A 215 7.83 8.79 -4.37
N ILE A 216 6.59 8.35 -4.21
CA ILE A 216 6.11 7.10 -4.81
C ILE A 216 4.85 7.36 -5.62
N LEU A 217 4.88 6.96 -6.89
CA LEU A 217 3.70 6.78 -7.72
C LEU A 217 3.15 5.38 -7.46
N HIS A 218 1.86 5.31 -7.17
CA HIS A 218 1.17 4.06 -6.96
C HIS A 218 -0.19 4.06 -7.64
N PHE A 219 -0.64 2.89 -8.11
CA PHE A 219 -2.02 2.68 -8.49
C PHE A 219 -2.48 1.25 -8.21
N ASP A 220 -3.72 1.16 -7.73
CA ASP A 220 -4.51 -0.06 -7.68
C ASP A 220 -5.40 -0.10 -8.92
N TYR A 221 -5.61 -1.32 -9.47
CA TYR A 221 -6.50 -1.54 -10.60
C TYR A 221 -7.27 -2.84 -10.43
N SER A 222 -8.48 -2.85 -10.95
CA SER A 222 -9.27 -4.06 -11.05
C SER A 222 -10.15 -4.05 -12.29
N ALA A 223 -10.46 -5.25 -12.77
CA ALA A 223 -11.40 -5.49 -13.83
C ALA A 223 -12.26 -6.71 -13.48
N SER A 224 -13.58 -6.57 -13.48
CA SER A 224 -14.48 -7.64 -13.12
C SER A 224 -15.57 -7.88 -14.15
N TYR A 225 -16.04 -9.12 -14.17
CA TYR A 225 -17.20 -9.54 -14.95
C TYR A 225 -18.26 -10.13 -14.02
N ARG A 226 -19.47 -9.60 -14.10
CA ARG A 226 -20.63 -10.04 -13.34
C ARG A 226 -21.18 -11.33 -13.91
N LEU A 227 -21.07 -12.42 -13.16
CA LEU A 227 -21.57 -13.74 -13.53
C LEU A 227 -23.07 -13.88 -13.19
N THR A 228 -23.46 -13.40 -12.02
CA THR A 228 -24.84 -13.31 -11.56
C THR A 228 -25.10 -11.91 -11.00
N ASP A 229 -26.32 -11.62 -10.55
CA ASP A 229 -26.63 -10.32 -9.96
C ASP A 229 -25.79 -10.04 -8.71
N ASP A 230 -25.31 -11.06 -8.03
CA ASP A 230 -24.60 -10.94 -6.76
C ASP A 230 -23.10 -11.29 -6.86
N LEU A 231 -22.69 -12.04 -7.88
CA LEU A 231 -21.34 -12.57 -7.99
C LEU A 231 -20.58 -11.98 -9.18
N SER A 232 -19.42 -11.38 -8.92
CA SER A 232 -18.45 -10.98 -9.94
C SER A 232 -17.11 -11.67 -9.73
N LEU A 233 -16.47 -12.07 -10.82
CA LEU A 233 -15.09 -12.54 -10.84
C LEU A 233 -14.24 -11.59 -11.67
N GLY A 234 -12.97 -11.49 -11.34
CA GLY A 234 -12.08 -10.61 -12.06
C GLY A 234 -10.62 -10.76 -11.71
N LEU A 235 -9.87 -9.78 -12.15
CA LEU A 235 -8.47 -9.58 -11.85
C LEU A 235 -8.32 -8.30 -11.06
N ASN A 236 -7.34 -8.27 -10.18
CA ASN A 236 -6.89 -7.09 -9.47
C ASN A 236 -5.37 -7.05 -9.45
N GLY A 237 -4.83 -5.90 -9.09
CA GLY A 237 -3.41 -5.75 -8.89
C GLY A 237 -3.05 -4.33 -8.52
N TYR A 238 -1.75 -4.11 -8.44
CA TYR A 238 -1.18 -2.80 -8.17
C TYR A 238 0.16 -2.63 -8.88
N TYR A 239 0.52 -1.38 -9.07
CA TYR A 239 1.87 -0.98 -9.47
C TYR A 239 2.35 0.12 -8.53
N LEU A 240 3.60 0.02 -8.12
CA LEU A 240 4.26 1.00 -7.29
C LEU A 240 5.64 1.27 -7.87
N LYS A 241 5.98 2.55 -7.99
CA LYS A 241 7.31 2.99 -8.39
C LYS A 241 7.73 4.22 -7.60
N GLN A 242 8.86 4.10 -6.93
CA GLN A 242 9.52 5.25 -6.34
C GLN A 242 10.17 6.08 -7.45
N THR A 243 9.87 7.37 -7.46
CA THR A 243 10.26 8.30 -8.54
C THR A 243 11.41 9.23 -8.17
N THR A 244 11.71 9.35 -6.88
CA THR A 244 12.83 10.13 -6.36
C THR A 244 13.67 9.32 -5.39
N ASP A 245 14.93 9.69 -5.21
CA ASP A 245 15.86 9.01 -4.33
C ASP A 245 15.47 9.15 -2.86
N ASP A 246 15.81 8.14 -2.08
CA ASP A 246 15.83 8.24 -0.63
C ASP A 246 16.95 9.16 -0.18
N LYS A 247 16.72 9.86 0.93
CA LYS A 247 17.71 10.76 1.52
C LYS A 247 17.92 10.43 2.99
N GLN A 248 19.16 10.50 3.41
CA GLN A 248 19.54 10.46 4.84
C GLN A 248 20.45 11.65 5.14
N ASN A 249 20.16 12.36 6.23
CA ASN A 249 20.85 13.61 6.59
C ASN A 249 20.84 14.64 5.42
N GLY A 250 19.74 14.69 4.65
CA GLY A 250 19.55 15.59 3.51
C GLY A 250 20.32 15.22 2.23
N LYS A 251 21.11 14.14 2.24
CA LYS A 251 21.85 13.63 1.08
C LYS A 251 21.24 12.36 0.54
N THR A 252 21.36 12.12 -0.77
CA THR A 252 20.97 10.83 -1.38
C THR A 252 21.69 9.69 -0.67
N VAL A 253 20.93 8.61 -0.39
CA VAL A 253 21.47 7.41 0.25
C VAL A 253 22.54 6.81 -0.64
N THR A 254 23.70 6.50 -0.06
CA THR A 254 24.86 5.90 -0.75
C THR A 254 25.18 4.54 -0.16
N PHE A 255 25.84 3.70 -0.95
CA PHE A 255 26.37 2.42 -0.48
C PHE A 255 27.90 2.49 -0.43
N MET A 256 28.47 2.27 0.75
CA MET A 256 29.93 2.37 0.98
C MET A 256 30.55 3.71 0.54
N GLY A 257 29.76 4.80 0.57
CA GLY A 257 30.21 6.14 0.19
C GLY A 257 30.16 6.43 -1.31
N GLU A 258 29.74 5.47 -2.14
CA GLU A 258 29.51 5.67 -3.56
C GLU A 258 28.01 5.91 -3.84
N ASP A 259 27.69 6.74 -4.81
CA ASP A 259 26.33 6.96 -5.26
C ASP A 259 25.77 5.63 -5.81
N VAL A 260 24.64 5.20 -5.23
CA VAL A 260 23.93 4.05 -5.75
C VAL A 260 23.18 4.50 -7.01
N SER A 261 23.41 3.83 -8.13
CA SER A 261 22.62 4.05 -9.33
C SER A 261 21.13 3.91 -8.98
N ASP A 262 20.33 4.89 -9.35
CA ASP A 262 18.89 4.95 -9.07
C ASP A 262 18.48 5.20 -7.61
N GLY A 263 19.40 5.56 -6.69
CA GLY A 263 19.10 6.04 -5.34
C GLY A 263 18.22 5.09 -4.50
N VAL A 264 18.38 3.77 -4.70
CA VAL A 264 17.62 2.69 -4.04
C VAL A 264 16.12 2.76 -4.35
N ARG A 265 15.72 3.25 -5.50
CA ARG A 265 14.31 3.38 -5.87
C ARG A 265 13.62 2.02 -5.98
N GLY A 266 12.50 1.90 -5.29
CA GLY A 266 11.69 0.69 -5.31
C GLY A 266 10.68 0.65 -6.45
N GLN A 267 10.45 -0.57 -6.95
CA GLN A 267 9.40 -0.87 -7.91
C GLN A 267 8.75 -2.20 -7.59
N VAL A 268 7.47 -2.33 -7.88
CA VAL A 268 6.76 -3.60 -7.86
C VAL A 268 5.52 -3.54 -8.74
N PHE A 269 5.26 -4.61 -9.46
CA PHE A 269 4.01 -4.89 -10.15
C PHE A 269 3.37 -6.15 -9.57
N ALA A 270 2.04 -6.14 -9.36
CA ALA A 270 1.32 -7.29 -8.82
C ALA A 270 0.00 -7.50 -9.57
N ILE A 271 -0.38 -8.76 -9.76
CA ILE A 271 -1.64 -9.15 -10.39
C ILE A 271 -2.14 -10.47 -9.78
N GLY A 272 -3.46 -10.64 -9.76
CA GLY A 272 -4.07 -11.90 -9.36
C GLY A 272 -5.59 -11.90 -9.47
N PRO A 273 -6.22 -13.06 -9.16
CA PRO A 273 -7.66 -13.21 -9.20
C PRO A 273 -8.35 -12.47 -8.06
N ALA A 274 -9.59 -12.11 -8.32
CA ALA A 274 -10.45 -11.46 -7.35
C ALA A 274 -11.91 -11.91 -7.49
N LEU A 275 -12.59 -11.90 -6.36
CA LEU A 275 -14.00 -12.24 -6.25
C LEU A 275 -14.72 -11.14 -5.47
N HIS A 276 -15.86 -10.71 -5.98
CA HIS A 276 -16.76 -9.78 -5.30
C HIS A 276 -18.15 -10.41 -5.19
N LEU A 277 -18.72 -10.34 -3.99
CA LEU A 277 -20.06 -10.86 -3.66
C LEU A 277 -20.89 -9.72 -3.06
N ARG A 278 -22.05 -9.43 -3.66
CA ARG A 278 -23.10 -8.64 -3.03
C ARG A 278 -23.98 -9.56 -2.20
N PHE A 279 -24.34 -9.14 -1.02
CA PHE A 279 -25.31 -9.82 -0.17
C PHE A 279 -26.10 -8.75 0.59
N LEU A 280 -27.34 -9.07 0.92
CA LEU A 280 -28.27 -8.04 1.33
C LEU A 280 -28.38 -6.92 0.27
N LYS A 281 -29.24 -5.95 0.42
CA LYS A 281 -29.50 -4.94 -0.63
C LYS A 281 -28.28 -4.08 -0.95
N TYR A 282 -27.35 -3.87 0.01
CA TYR A 282 -26.29 -2.87 -0.10
C TYR A 282 -24.93 -3.32 0.45
N ALA A 283 -24.84 -4.48 1.08
CA ALA A 283 -23.59 -4.97 1.61
C ALA A 283 -22.81 -5.79 0.57
N SER A 284 -21.49 -5.74 0.64
CA SER A 284 -20.61 -6.54 -0.24
C SER A 284 -19.40 -7.07 0.50
N ALA A 285 -18.85 -8.15 -0.02
CA ALA A 285 -17.58 -8.69 0.38
C ALA A 285 -16.67 -8.91 -0.84
N GLU A 286 -15.38 -8.75 -0.63
CA GLU A 286 -14.36 -9.01 -1.65
C GLU A 286 -13.29 -9.91 -1.06
N ILE A 287 -12.75 -10.79 -1.90
CA ILE A 287 -11.51 -11.51 -1.64
C ILE A 287 -10.62 -11.32 -2.86
N ARG A 288 -9.41 -10.84 -2.66
CA ARG A 288 -8.45 -10.52 -3.71
C ARG A 288 -7.08 -11.05 -3.31
N TRP A 289 -6.47 -11.78 -4.21
CA TRP A 289 -5.08 -12.21 -4.07
C TRP A 289 -4.26 -11.61 -5.21
N ALA A 290 -3.03 -11.24 -4.94
CA ALA A 290 -2.09 -10.77 -5.95
C ALA A 290 -0.70 -11.28 -5.65
N LYS A 291 0.01 -11.66 -6.70
CA LYS A 291 1.43 -12.01 -6.66
C LYS A 291 2.26 -10.89 -7.25
N GLU A 292 3.36 -10.60 -6.57
CA GLU A 292 4.32 -9.59 -6.99
C GLU A 292 5.29 -10.10 -8.05
N PHE A 293 5.63 -9.23 -8.98
CA PHE A 293 6.59 -9.40 -10.06
C PHE A 293 7.35 -8.10 -10.32
N ASP A 294 8.42 -8.15 -11.09
CA ASP A 294 9.20 -6.99 -11.51
C ASP A 294 9.57 -6.11 -10.33
N VAL A 295 10.11 -6.78 -9.31
CA VAL A 295 10.44 -6.17 -8.02
C VAL A 295 11.87 -5.67 -8.05
N GLU A 296 12.06 -4.39 -7.70
CA GLU A 296 13.34 -3.74 -7.52
C GLU A 296 13.41 -3.10 -6.13
N ASN A 297 14.50 -3.35 -5.40
CA ASN A 297 14.80 -2.79 -4.07
C ASN A 297 13.67 -2.91 -3.04
N ARG A 298 12.90 -4.01 -3.09
CA ARG A 298 11.75 -4.27 -2.22
C ARG A 298 11.62 -5.75 -1.88
N PRO A 299 10.85 -6.09 -0.84
CA PRO A 299 10.37 -7.46 -0.67
C PRO A 299 9.54 -7.92 -1.89
N GLU A 300 9.67 -9.21 -2.24
CA GLU A 300 8.90 -9.89 -3.29
C GLU A 300 8.03 -10.98 -2.66
N GLY A 301 6.72 -10.84 -2.79
CA GLY A 301 5.79 -11.70 -2.08
C GLY A 301 4.44 -11.90 -2.73
N ASP A 302 3.49 -12.28 -1.87
CA ASP A 302 2.08 -12.46 -2.17
C ASP A 302 1.25 -11.63 -1.19
N MET A 303 0.12 -11.11 -1.67
CA MET A 303 -0.79 -10.31 -0.88
C MET A 303 -2.22 -10.84 -1.01
N LEU A 304 -2.87 -11.04 0.11
CA LEU A 304 -4.29 -11.36 0.20
C LEU A 304 -5.03 -10.18 0.87
N TRP A 305 -6.10 -9.73 0.25
CA TRP A 305 -7.05 -8.80 0.83
C TRP A 305 -8.43 -9.45 0.96
N ALA A 306 -9.08 -9.23 2.09
CA ALA A 306 -10.52 -9.41 2.24
C ALA A 306 -11.14 -8.08 2.69
N LYS A 307 -12.27 -7.70 2.14
CA LYS A 307 -12.99 -6.47 2.48
C LYS A 307 -14.47 -6.77 2.67
N LEU A 308 -15.03 -6.23 3.73
CA LEU A 308 -16.47 -6.20 3.99
C LEU A 308 -16.92 -4.73 3.93
N THR A 309 -17.94 -4.43 3.15
CA THR A 309 -18.53 -3.09 3.04
C THR A 309 -19.98 -3.13 3.47
N ILE A 310 -20.34 -2.27 4.41
CA ILE A 310 -21.71 -2.11 4.93
C ILE A 310 -22.09 -0.64 4.84
N PRO A 311 -22.80 -0.20 3.77
CA PRO A 311 -23.32 1.15 3.67
C PRO A 311 -24.59 1.32 4.50
N PHE A 312 -24.80 2.52 5.06
CA PHE A 312 -26.00 2.90 5.82
C PHE A 312 -26.25 4.39 5.72
N ALA A 313 -27.49 4.81 5.86
CA ALA A 313 -27.90 6.22 5.91
C ALA A 313 -28.50 6.53 7.27
N LEU A 314 -28.32 7.79 7.71
CA LEU A 314 -28.95 8.33 8.93
C LEU A 314 -30.14 9.22 8.55
#